data_237a97c43f5391ae895321d65c344caa
#
_entry.id   237a97c43f5391ae895321d65c344caa
#
_cell.length_a   1.000
_cell.length_b   1.000
_cell.length_c   1.000
_cell.angle_alpha   90.00
_cell.angle_beta   90.00
_cell.angle_gamma   90.00
#
_symmetry.space_group_name_H-M   'P 1'
#
loop_
_entity.id
_entity.type
_entity.pdbx_description
1 polymer ?
#
loop_
_entity_poly.entity_id
_entity_poly.type
_entity_poly.pdbx_seq_one_letter_code
_entity_poly.pdbx_strand_id
1 'polypeptide(L)'
;HISRVINKNAKISEKASIGPFCYVGPNVELSDGVELISNVHIEGNTKIEKNTKIFPFASIGTQPQDLKFKNEKNSLSIGEKNIIREYVTINPGTEGGGSKTIIGNNCLFMISSHIAHDCKIGDNVIIANNVPLGGHVTIEDNVVIGGNSAVQQFTRIGRLAMIGGMTGVLNCLLYTSPS
;
A
#
# COMPACT_ATOMS: atom_id res chain seq x y z
N HIS A 1 -8.27 18.12 -16.06
CA HIS A 1 -8.75 17.30 -17.17
C HIS A 1 -10.21 16.89 -16.89
N ILE A 2 -11.10 17.01 -17.85
CA ILE A 2 -12.56 16.76 -17.69
C ILE A 2 -12.87 15.30 -17.30
N SER A 3 -11.95 14.37 -17.54
CA SER A 3 -12.10 12.93 -17.31
C SER A 3 -11.68 12.44 -15.91
N ARG A 4 -11.33 13.31 -14.97
CA ARG A 4 -10.98 12.94 -13.60
C ARG A 4 -12.06 13.37 -12.62
N VAL A 5 -12.30 12.59 -11.57
CA VAL A 5 -13.25 12.90 -10.51
C VAL A 5 -12.47 13.14 -9.21
N ILE A 6 -12.38 14.39 -8.80
CA ILE A 6 -11.71 14.80 -7.58
C ILE A 6 -12.75 15.41 -6.64
N ASN A 7 -12.90 14.84 -5.45
CA ASN A 7 -13.81 15.39 -4.48
C ASN A 7 -13.31 16.75 -3.97
N LYS A 8 -14.21 17.72 -3.83
CA LYS A 8 -13.89 19.08 -3.39
C LYS A 8 -13.26 19.17 -1.99
N ASN A 9 -13.44 18.16 -1.16
CA ASN A 9 -12.88 18.09 0.19
C ASN A 9 -11.49 17.41 0.24
N ALA A 10 -11.02 16.83 -0.88
CA ALA A 10 -9.68 16.26 -0.95
C ALA A 10 -8.63 17.37 -0.80
N LYS A 11 -7.58 17.08 -0.04
CA LYS A 11 -6.45 17.98 0.14
C LYS A 11 -5.33 17.60 -0.82
N ILE A 12 -5.17 18.35 -1.89
CA ILE A 12 -4.22 18.06 -2.95
C ILE A 12 -3.23 19.19 -3.09
N SER A 13 -1.94 18.88 -2.98
CA SER A 13 -0.88 19.86 -3.24
C SER A 13 -0.94 20.37 -4.69
N GLU A 14 -0.66 21.64 -4.89
CA GLU A 14 -0.54 22.24 -6.24
C GLU A 14 0.55 21.58 -7.10
N LYS A 15 1.53 20.93 -6.46
CA LYS A 15 2.61 20.21 -7.13
C LYS A 15 2.28 18.74 -7.41
N ALA A 16 1.10 18.26 -7.01
CA ALA A 16 0.66 16.91 -7.33
C ALA A 16 0.11 16.87 -8.78
N SER A 17 0.40 15.76 -9.48
CA SER A 17 -0.08 15.52 -10.83
C SER A 17 -1.12 14.42 -10.86
N ILE A 18 -2.30 14.69 -11.42
CA ILE A 18 -3.40 13.73 -11.50
C ILE A 18 -3.81 13.57 -12.97
N GLY A 19 -3.51 12.40 -13.52
CA GLY A 19 -3.83 12.04 -14.89
C GLY A 19 -5.32 11.75 -15.13
N PRO A 20 -5.67 11.33 -16.35
CA PRO A 20 -7.07 11.10 -16.73
C PRO A 20 -7.66 9.88 -15.99
N PHE A 21 -8.99 9.89 -15.85
CA PHE A 21 -9.80 8.82 -15.28
C PHE A 21 -9.43 8.41 -13.85
N CYS A 22 -8.72 9.28 -13.11
CA CYS A 22 -8.47 9.07 -11.69
C CYS A 22 -9.68 9.51 -10.86
N TYR A 23 -9.95 8.76 -9.79
CA TYR A 23 -10.89 9.10 -8.72
C TYR A 23 -10.12 9.41 -7.43
N VAL A 24 -10.44 10.54 -6.80
CA VAL A 24 -9.86 10.95 -5.51
C VAL A 24 -10.99 11.32 -4.55
N GLY A 25 -11.13 10.54 -3.50
CA GLY A 25 -12.20 10.66 -2.49
C GLY A 25 -12.05 11.85 -1.54
N PRO A 26 -13.07 12.14 -0.69
CA PRO A 26 -13.15 13.36 0.09
C PRO A 26 -12.11 13.51 1.21
N ASN A 27 -11.64 12.40 1.77
CA ASN A 27 -10.72 12.41 2.91
C ASN A 27 -9.29 12.03 2.49
N VAL A 28 -8.97 12.19 1.21
CA VAL A 28 -7.65 11.89 0.65
C VAL A 28 -6.76 13.12 0.76
N GLU A 29 -5.51 12.91 1.19
CA GLU A 29 -4.44 13.91 1.19
C GLU A 29 -3.30 13.48 0.27
N LEU A 30 -2.97 14.31 -0.73
CA LEU A 30 -1.85 14.10 -1.64
C LEU A 30 -0.81 15.21 -1.45
N SER A 31 0.39 14.84 -1.02
CA SER A 31 1.51 15.76 -0.79
C SER A 31 2.19 16.20 -2.10
N ASP A 32 3.20 17.07 -1.98
CA ASP A 32 3.99 17.59 -3.10
C ASP A 32 4.59 16.47 -3.96
N GLY A 33 4.52 16.61 -5.28
CA GLY A 33 5.15 15.69 -6.23
C GLY A 33 4.51 14.30 -6.31
N VAL A 34 3.35 14.06 -5.68
CA VAL A 34 2.59 12.84 -5.91
C VAL A 34 2.10 12.80 -7.34
N GLU A 35 2.30 11.68 -8.03
CA GLU A 35 1.91 11.50 -9.42
C GLU A 35 0.93 10.32 -9.57
N LEU A 36 -0.30 10.59 -9.98
CA LEU A 36 -1.28 9.59 -10.40
C LEU A 36 -1.29 9.53 -11.93
N ILE A 37 -0.90 8.40 -12.52
CA ILE A 37 -0.72 8.31 -13.99
C ILE A 37 -2.07 8.34 -14.71
N SER A 38 -2.94 7.38 -14.50
CA SER A 38 -4.30 7.32 -15.04
C SER A 38 -5.10 6.19 -14.40
N ASN A 39 -6.42 6.28 -14.40
CA ASN A 39 -7.29 5.19 -13.91
C ASN A 39 -6.94 4.73 -12.48
N VAL A 40 -6.43 5.62 -11.64
CA VAL A 40 -6.12 5.34 -10.23
C VAL A 40 -7.34 5.66 -9.38
N HIS A 41 -7.68 4.76 -8.47
CA HIS A 41 -8.75 4.96 -7.50
C HIS A 41 -8.19 5.12 -6.10
N ILE A 42 -8.44 6.27 -5.46
CA ILE A 42 -8.02 6.53 -4.08
C ILE A 42 -9.21 7.03 -3.28
N GLU A 43 -9.47 6.36 -2.15
CA GLU A 43 -10.55 6.75 -1.24
C GLU A 43 -10.19 6.53 0.23
N GLY A 44 -11.18 6.63 1.12
CA GLY A 44 -10.98 6.50 2.55
C GLY A 44 -10.17 7.65 3.14
N ASN A 45 -9.80 7.52 4.41
CA ASN A 45 -8.91 8.44 5.10
C ASN A 45 -7.45 8.06 4.76
N THR A 46 -7.02 8.46 3.56
CA THR A 46 -5.75 8.05 2.96
C THR A 46 -4.83 9.24 2.77
N LYS A 47 -3.63 9.17 3.34
CA LYS A 47 -2.58 10.15 3.16
C LYS A 47 -1.41 9.57 2.37
N ILE A 48 -0.98 10.26 1.32
CA ILE A 48 0.14 9.88 0.46
C ILE A 48 1.18 11.01 0.47
N GLU A 49 2.37 10.65 0.94
CA GLU A 49 3.47 11.60 1.10
C GLU A 49 4.25 11.80 -0.22
N LYS A 50 5.20 12.74 -0.16
CA LYS A 50 5.88 13.36 -1.31
C LYS A 50 6.48 12.38 -2.30
N ASN A 51 6.43 12.78 -3.59
CA ASN A 51 7.14 12.11 -4.68
C ASN A 51 6.76 10.63 -4.86
N THR A 52 5.59 10.21 -4.38
CA THR A 52 5.05 8.86 -4.61
C THR A 52 4.37 8.80 -5.97
N LYS A 53 4.69 7.77 -6.75
CA LYS A 53 4.15 7.55 -8.10
C LYS A 53 3.24 6.34 -8.13
N ILE A 54 2.04 6.52 -8.70
CA ILE A 54 0.98 5.51 -8.72
C ILE A 54 0.54 5.25 -10.15
N PHE A 55 0.64 3.99 -10.54
CA PHE A 55 0.40 3.51 -11.89
C PHE A 55 -1.06 3.10 -12.12
N PRO A 56 -1.47 2.91 -13.38
CA PRO A 56 -2.87 2.68 -13.72
C PRO A 56 -3.51 1.48 -13.02
N PHE A 57 -4.79 1.62 -12.72
CA PHE A 57 -5.65 0.61 -12.11
C PHE A 57 -5.28 0.21 -10.68
N ALA A 58 -4.41 0.97 -10.00
CA ALA A 58 -4.21 0.81 -8.57
C ALA A 58 -5.46 1.25 -7.79
N SER A 59 -5.81 0.50 -6.73
CA SER A 59 -6.93 0.78 -5.84
C SER A 59 -6.44 0.93 -4.40
N ILE A 60 -6.50 2.15 -3.87
CA ILE A 60 -5.84 2.53 -2.63
C ILE A 60 -6.84 3.11 -1.64
N GLY A 61 -6.83 2.61 -0.41
CA GLY A 61 -7.70 3.10 0.66
C GLY A 61 -9.14 2.61 0.57
N THR A 62 -9.43 1.67 -0.33
CA THR A 62 -10.75 1.04 -0.45
C THR A 62 -11.05 0.13 0.75
N GLN A 63 -12.32 -0.16 0.95
CA GLN A 63 -12.80 -0.97 2.07
C GLN A 63 -11.96 -2.24 2.28
N PRO A 64 -11.55 -2.54 3.55
CA PRO A 64 -10.84 -3.77 3.88
C PRO A 64 -11.64 -5.02 3.49
N GLN A 65 -10.94 -6.06 3.04
CA GLN A 65 -11.51 -7.38 2.78
C GLN A 65 -11.61 -8.20 4.08
N ASP A 66 -12.27 -7.66 5.08
CA ASP A 66 -12.52 -8.31 6.36
C ASP A 66 -14.02 -8.40 6.63
N LEU A 67 -14.53 -9.61 6.85
CA LEU A 67 -15.96 -9.86 7.14
C LEU A 67 -16.42 -9.20 8.45
N LYS A 68 -15.51 -8.84 9.34
CA LYS A 68 -15.78 -8.16 10.60
C LYS A 68 -15.87 -6.65 10.47
N PHE A 69 -15.43 -6.08 9.33
CA PHE A 69 -15.43 -4.65 9.10
C PHE A 69 -16.84 -4.07 9.10
N LYS A 70 -17.09 -3.05 9.93
CA LYS A 70 -18.40 -2.42 10.14
C LYS A 70 -18.42 -0.93 9.78
N ASN A 71 -17.58 -0.50 8.82
CA ASN A 71 -17.41 0.90 8.46
C ASN A 71 -16.89 1.80 9.59
N GLU A 72 -16.14 1.24 10.51
CA GLU A 72 -15.45 1.96 11.57
C GLU A 72 -14.40 2.94 11.00
N LYS A 73 -14.04 3.93 11.82
CA LYS A 73 -13.01 4.91 11.45
C LYS A 73 -11.66 4.23 11.34
N ASN A 74 -11.06 4.36 10.18
CA ASN A 74 -9.75 3.81 9.89
C ASN A 74 -8.91 4.75 9.02
N SER A 75 -7.66 4.39 8.78
CA SER A 75 -6.76 5.20 7.98
C SER A 75 -5.70 4.36 7.26
N LEU A 76 -5.17 4.97 6.19
CA LEU A 76 -4.01 4.49 5.46
C LEU A 76 -2.99 5.62 5.35
N SER A 77 -1.73 5.35 5.70
CA SER A 77 -0.64 6.29 5.56
C SER A 77 0.45 5.68 4.69
N ILE A 78 0.80 6.36 3.59
CA ILE A 78 1.84 5.97 2.65
C ILE A 78 2.93 7.02 2.68
N GLY A 79 4.17 6.60 2.97
CA GLY A 79 5.34 7.47 3.04
C GLY A 79 5.79 8.05 1.69
N GLU A 80 7.00 8.58 1.67
CA GLU A 80 7.57 9.29 0.53
C GLU A 80 8.22 8.36 -0.50
N LYS A 81 8.28 8.81 -1.77
CA LYS A 81 9.07 8.20 -2.86
C LYS A 81 8.72 6.74 -3.14
N ASN A 82 7.50 6.34 -2.86
CA ASN A 82 7.04 4.99 -3.18
C ASN A 82 6.67 4.87 -4.65
N ILE A 83 6.86 3.69 -5.21
CA ILE A 83 6.41 3.31 -6.56
C ILE A 83 5.35 2.23 -6.42
N ILE A 84 4.12 2.56 -6.79
CA ILE A 84 2.97 1.66 -6.71
C ILE A 84 2.53 1.34 -8.13
N ARG A 85 2.80 0.10 -8.57
CA ARG A 85 2.58 -0.35 -9.94
C ARG A 85 1.11 -0.69 -10.19
N GLU A 86 0.86 -1.12 -11.42
CA GLU A 86 -0.48 -1.40 -11.93
C GLU A 86 -1.20 -2.48 -11.12
N TYR A 87 -2.49 -2.31 -10.92
CA TYR A 87 -3.38 -3.26 -10.22
C TYR A 87 -2.98 -3.54 -8.76
N VAL A 88 -2.11 -2.76 -8.16
CA VAL A 88 -1.82 -2.87 -6.73
C VAL A 88 -3.04 -2.45 -5.93
N THR A 89 -3.33 -3.21 -4.86
CA THR A 89 -4.41 -2.87 -3.93
C THR A 89 -3.87 -2.70 -2.52
N ILE A 90 -4.30 -1.65 -1.83
CA ILE A 90 -3.87 -1.34 -0.46
C ILE A 90 -5.08 -0.96 0.36
N ASN A 91 -5.38 -1.72 1.42
CA ASN A 91 -6.49 -1.47 2.31
C ASN A 91 -6.08 -0.66 3.56
N PRO A 92 -6.96 0.17 4.11
CA PRO A 92 -6.77 0.81 5.41
C PRO A 92 -6.89 -0.19 6.55
N GLY A 93 -6.66 0.24 7.79
CA GLY A 93 -6.80 -0.61 8.95
C GLY A 93 -8.24 -0.98 9.33
N THR A 94 -8.38 -1.83 10.35
CA THR A 94 -9.64 -2.21 10.99
C THR A 94 -9.56 -1.95 12.50
N GLU A 95 -10.69 -1.83 13.20
CA GLU A 95 -10.70 -1.58 14.64
C GLU A 95 -9.90 -2.61 15.42
N GLY A 96 -10.01 -3.88 15.03
CA GLY A 96 -9.29 -4.99 15.67
C GLY A 96 -7.77 -4.96 15.49
N GLY A 97 -7.25 -4.18 14.53
CA GLY A 97 -5.81 -4.05 14.25
C GLY A 97 -5.20 -2.70 14.62
N GLY A 98 -5.98 -1.83 15.24
CA GLY A 98 -5.53 -0.48 15.59
C GLY A 98 -5.90 0.57 14.55
N SER A 99 -6.80 0.24 13.65
CA SER A 99 -7.44 1.16 12.68
C SER A 99 -6.48 1.80 11.68
N LYS A 100 -5.29 1.24 11.47
CA LYS A 100 -4.29 1.88 10.60
C LYS A 100 -3.41 0.89 9.84
N THR A 101 -3.31 1.09 8.53
CA THR A 101 -2.26 0.52 7.69
C THR A 101 -1.18 1.56 7.42
N ILE A 102 0.09 1.19 7.56
CA ILE A 102 1.24 2.09 7.43
C ILE A 102 2.23 1.53 6.42
N ILE A 103 2.63 2.36 5.48
CA ILE A 103 3.68 2.08 4.51
C ILE A 103 4.78 3.12 4.67
N GLY A 104 6.02 2.66 4.78
CA GLY A 104 7.21 3.49 4.87
C GLY A 104 7.59 4.17 3.56
N ASN A 105 8.87 4.46 3.40
CA ASN A 105 9.41 5.25 2.31
C ASN A 105 10.22 4.41 1.32
N ASN A 106 10.36 4.89 0.08
CA ASN A 106 11.20 4.29 -0.97
C ASN A 106 10.84 2.83 -1.29
N CYS A 107 9.59 2.42 -1.12
CA CYS A 107 9.15 1.06 -1.41
C CYS A 107 8.73 0.90 -2.87
N LEU A 108 8.85 -0.33 -3.38
CA LEU A 108 8.36 -0.74 -4.68
C LEU A 108 7.32 -1.85 -4.52
N PHE A 109 6.09 -1.55 -4.90
CA PHE A 109 4.99 -2.51 -5.00
C PHE A 109 4.77 -2.84 -6.47
N MET A 110 5.17 -4.05 -6.87
CA MET A 110 5.06 -4.47 -8.26
C MET A 110 3.64 -4.91 -8.61
N ILE A 111 3.40 -5.17 -9.89
CA ILE A 111 2.08 -5.44 -10.48
C ILE A 111 1.29 -6.45 -9.66
N SER A 112 0.03 -6.11 -9.37
CA SER A 112 -0.95 -6.97 -8.71
C SER A 112 -0.55 -7.45 -7.31
N SER A 113 0.37 -6.77 -6.63
CA SER A 113 0.59 -7.04 -5.20
C SER A 113 -0.56 -6.50 -4.37
N HIS A 114 -0.83 -7.14 -3.22
CA HIS A 114 -1.91 -6.76 -2.31
C HIS A 114 -1.40 -6.55 -0.90
N ILE A 115 -1.73 -5.41 -0.32
CA ILE A 115 -1.46 -5.08 1.08
C ILE A 115 -2.81 -5.03 1.81
N ALA A 116 -3.08 -6.05 2.62
CA ALA A 116 -4.31 -6.10 3.40
C ALA A 116 -4.29 -5.11 4.58
N HIS A 117 -5.38 -5.09 5.31
CA HIS A 117 -5.61 -4.19 6.45
C HIS A 117 -4.59 -4.39 7.58
N ASP A 118 -4.33 -3.33 8.32
CA ASP A 118 -3.48 -3.32 9.52
C ASP A 118 -2.02 -3.74 9.30
N CYS A 119 -1.56 -3.79 8.05
CA CYS A 119 -0.17 -4.04 7.72
C CYS A 119 0.73 -2.86 8.12
N LYS A 120 1.97 -3.20 8.52
CA LYS A 120 3.04 -2.23 8.81
C LYS A 120 4.24 -2.57 7.95
N ILE A 121 4.55 -1.72 6.98
CA ILE A 121 5.63 -1.90 6.03
C ILE A 121 6.70 -0.85 6.31
N GLY A 122 7.93 -1.28 6.50
CA GLY A 122 9.09 -0.41 6.71
C GLY A 122 9.58 0.29 5.46
N ASP A 123 10.77 0.83 5.51
CA ASP A 123 11.40 1.56 4.42
C ASP A 123 12.16 0.63 3.46
N ASN A 124 12.29 1.04 2.19
CA ASN A 124 13.05 0.34 1.15
C ASN A 124 12.58 -1.11 0.91
N VAL A 125 11.30 -1.39 1.09
CA VAL A 125 10.73 -2.73 0.89
C VAL A 125 10.37 -2.93 -0.58
N ILE A 126 10.70 -4.10 -1.12
CA ILE A 126 10.30 -4.52 -2.47
C ILE A 126 9.35 -5.70 -2.37
N ILE A 127 8.14 -5.52 -2.87
CA ILE A 127 7.13 -6.56 -2.99
C ILE A 127 6.92 -6.83 -4.48
N ALA A 128 7.36 -8.01 -4.93
CA ALA A 128 7.31 -8.37 -6.33
C ALA A 128 5.88 -8.71 -6.81
N ASN A 129 5.76 -9.05 -8.08
CA ASN A 129 4.48 -9.29 -8.76
C ASN A 129 3.63 -10.37 -8.08
N ASN A 130 2.33 -10.12 -7.97
CA ASN A 130 1.33 -11.07 -7.47
C ASN A 130 1.58 -11.56 -6.02
N VAL A 131 2.21 -10.75 -5.19
CA VAL A 131 2.43 -11.08 -3.77
C VAL A 131 1.30 -10.51 -2.93
N PRO A 132 0.40 -11.34 -2.37
CA PRO A 132 -0.55 -10.90 -1.37
C PRO A 132 0.06 -10.97 0.04
N LEU A 133 -0.13 -9.89 0.79
CA LEU A 133 0.07 -9.86 2.24
C LEU A 133 -1.28 -10.00 2.94
N GLY A 134 -1.40 -10.96 3.85
CA GLY A 134 -2.55 -11.06 4.74
C GLY A 134 -2.63 -9.91 5.74
N GLY A 135 -3.75 -9.76 6.44
CA GLY A 135 -3.92 -8.71 7.44
C GLY A 135 -2.91 -8.79 8.58
N HIS A 136 -2.59 -7.65 9.20
CA HIS A 136 -1.68 -7.53 10.35
C HIS A 136 -0.23 -7.98 10.08
N VAL A 137 0.20 -8.09 8.83
CA VAL A 137 1.59 -8.40 8.48
C VAL A 137 2.49 -7.21 8.83
N THR A 138 3.63 -7.50 9.46
CA THR A 138 4.68 -6.52 9.70
C THR A 138 5.91 -6.88 8.88
N ILE A 139 6.36 -5.95 8.03
CA ILE A 139 7.59 -6.09 7.24
C ILE A 139 8.55 -4.98 7.67
N GLU A 140 9.74 -5.36 8.11
CA GLU A 140 10.77 -4.40 8.50
C GLU A 140 11.52 -3.84 7.27
N ASP A 141 12.49 -2.96 7.50
CA ASP A 141 13.20 -2.26 6.44
C ASP A 141 14.04 -3.19 5.54
N ASN A 142 14.19 -2.81 4.28
CA ASN A 142 15.08 -3.44 3.30
C ASN A 142 14.73 -4.92 3.02
N VAL A 143 13.47 -5.28 3.14
CA VAL A 143 12.98 -6.64 2.82
C VAL A 143 12.65 -6.74 1.33
N VAL A 144 12.98 -7.88 0.73
CA VAL A 144 12.58 -8.23 -0.64
C VAL A 144 11.73 -9.49 -0.62
N ILE A 145 10.55 -9.42 -1.23
CA ILE A 145 9.65 -10.58 -1.38
C ILE A 145 9.52 -10.92 -2.86
N GLY A 146 9.98 -12.11 -3.24
CA GLY A 146 9.95 -12.63 -4.61
C GLY A 146 8.53 -12.89 -5.11
N GLY A 147 8.36 -12.79 -6.43
CA GLY A 147 7.06 -12.88 -7.10
C GLY A 147 6.30 -14.18 -6.82
N ASN A 148 4.97 -14.08 -6.85
CA ASN A 148 4.03 -15.17 -6.58
C ASN A 148 4.21 -15.83 -5.20
N SER A 149 4.91 -15.19 -4.28
CA SER A 149 4.93 -15.60 -2.87
C SER A 149 3.67 -15.10 -2.16
N ALA A 150 3.31 -15.72 -1.05
CA ALA A 150 2.17 -15.28 -0.23
C ALA A 150 2.58 -15.21 1.24
N VAL A 151 2.15 -14.16 1.94
CA VAL A 151 2.46 -13.95 3.35
C VAL A 151 1.20 -14.08 4.18
N GLN A 152 1.19 -15.04 5.10
CA GLN A 152 0.06 -15.30 5.99
C GLN A 152 -0.16 -14.11 6.94
N GLN A 153 -1.41 -13.88 7.31
CA GLN A 153 -1.78 -12.86 8.31
C GLN A 153 -1.00 -13.02 9.63
N PHE A 154 -0.77 -11.90 10.31
CA PHE A 154 -0.01 -11.80 11.57
C PHE A 154 1.47 -12.19 11.48
N THR A 155 2.00 -12.41 10.28
CA THR A 155 3.42 -12.72 10.08
C THR A 155 4.28 -11.47 10.26
N ARG A 156 5.48 -11.66 10.84
CA ARG A 156 6.52 -10.62 10.89
C ARG A 156 7.74 -11.06 10.10
N ILE A 157 8.20 -10.21 9.19
CA ILE A 157 9.40 -10.41 8.38
C ILE A 157 10.45 -9.40 8.83
N GLY A 158 11.56 -9.91 9.36
CA GLY A 158 12.66 -9.10 9.90
C GLY A 158 13.46 -8.38 8.82
N ARG A 159 14.18 -7.35 9.23
CA ARG A 159 15.00 -6.49 8.39
C ARG A 159 15.98 -7.28 7.52
N LEU A 160 16.19 -6.80 6.27
CA LEU A 160 17.11 -7.40 5.30
C LEU A 160 16.74 -8.82 4.83
N ALA A 161 15.57 -9.33 5.22
CA ALA A 161 15.13 -10.65 4.76
C ALA A 161 14.89 -10.65 3.25
N MET A 162 15.28 -11.75 2.60
CA MET A 162 14.96 -12.02 1.20
C MET A 162 14.12 -13.30 1.11
N ILE A 163 12.90 -13.16 0.61
CA ILE A 163 11.98 -14.28 0.37
C ILE A 163 12.08 -14.64 -1.10
N GLY A 164 12.44 -15.90 -1.39
CA GLY A 164 12.46 -16.42 -2.77
C GLY A 164 11.06 -16.38 -3.39
N GLY A 165 10.98 -16.35 -4.72
CA GLY A 165 9.68 -16.44 -5.41
C GLY A 165 8.97 -17.77 -5.14
N MET A 166 7.64 -17.78 -5.32
CA MET A 166 6.77 -18.95 -5.12
C MET A 166 6.79 -19.50 -3.67
N THR A 167 7.11 -18.67 -2.68
CA THR A 167 7.24 -19.07 -1.28
C THR A 167 5.97 -18.73 -0.49
N GLY A 168 5.47 -19.71 0.28
CA GLY A 168 4.46 -19.47 1.32
C GLY A 168 5.13 -19.10 2.64
N VAL A 169 4.97 -17.87 3.11
CA VAL A 169 5.49 -17.41 4.42
C VAL A 169 4.40 -17.61 5.46
N LEU A 170 4.48 -18.69 6.23
CA LEU A 170 3.46 -19.11 7.18
C LEU A 170 3.77 -18.71 8.63
N ASN A 171 5.05 -18.41 8.93
CA ASN A 171 5.54 -18.08 10.25
C ASN A 171 6.43 -16.83 10.22
N CYS A 172 6.66 -16.21 11.37
CA CYS A 172 7.55 -15.07 11.47
C CYS A 172 8.99 -15.42 11.09
N LEU A 173 9.57 -14.61 10.22
CA LEU A 173 10.99 -14.68 9.84
C LEU A 173 11.72 -13.53 10.52
N LEU A 174 12.35 -13.79 11.65
CA LEU A 174 13.02 -12.76 12.46
C LEU A 174 14.45 -12.50 11.97
N TYR A 175 15.05 -13.45 11.26
CA TYR A 175 16.42 -13.37 10.77
C TYR A 175 16.64 -14.34 9.60
N THR A 176 17.19 -13.86 8.50
CA THR A 176 17.80 -14.73 7.48
C THR A 176 19.30 -14.51 7.50
N SER A 177 20.05 -15.50 7.96
CA SER A 177 21.51 -15.51 7.76
C SER A 177 21.78 -15.50 6.26
N PRO A 178 22.68 -14.65 5.75
CA PRO A 178 23.15 -14.82 4.38
C PRO A 178 23.86 -16.18 4.29
N SER A 179 23.33 -17.05 3.46
CA SER A 179 23.99 -18.31 3.05
C SER A 179 25.07 -18.02 2.02
#